data_a9141c71c34ecefa385dfe0e2e22c483
#
_entry.id   a9141c71c34ecefa385dfe0e2e22c483
#
_cell.length_a   1.000
_cell.length_b   1.000
_cell.length_c   1.000
_cell.angle_alpha   90.00
_cell.angle_beta   90.00
_cell.angle_gamma   90.00
#
_symmetry.space_group_name_H-M   'P 1'
#
loop_
_entity.id
_entity.type
_entity.pdbx_description
1 polymer ?
#
loop_
_entity_poly.entity_id
_entity_poly.type
_entity_poly.pdbx_seq_one_letter_code
_entity_poly.pdbx_strand_id
1 'polypeptide(L)'
;MIAYGLAVALDLFIVFIGVRFVLAPHTAAAGYGVPVRSGADTAYQAVKGVRDVSLGVMGLLLLAFVGAEAGAWFMLAAALIPLGDMVIVLRHGGTRAVAFGVHFATAVIVLISAVLLFLV
;
A
#
# COMPACT_ATOMS: atom_id res chain seq x y z
N MET A 1 -12.03 -5.93 17.59
CA MET A 1 -11.21 -7.08 17.12
C MET A 1 -11.04 -7.09 15.60
N ILE A 2 -12.14 -7.12 14.83
CA ILE A 2 -12.06 -7.12 13.36
C ILE A 2 -11.38 -5.86 12.82
N ALA A 3 -11.71 -4.69 13.36
CA ALA A 3 -11.11 -3.43 12.92
C ALA A 3 -9.59 -3.41 13.06
N TYR A 4 -9.09 -3.78 14.24
CA TYR A 4 -7.64 -3.87 14.48
C TYR A 4 -7.01 -4.99 13.64
N GLY A 5 -7.66 -6.14 13.55
CA GLY A 5 -7.15 -7.27 12.75
C GLY A 5 -6.97 -6.91 11.29
N LEU A 6 -7.95 -6.24 10.69
CA LEU A 6 -7.85 -5.80 9.28
C LEU A 6 -6.75 -4.76 9.11
N ALA A 7 -6.67 -3.76 9.98
CA ALA A 7 -5.66 -2.72 9.90
C ALA A 7 -4.24 -3.29 10.03
N VAL A 8 -4.02 -4.16 11.01
CA VAL A 8 -2.73 -4.84 11.20
C VAL A 8 -2.38 -5.68 9.97
N ALA A 9 -3.34 -6.41 9.41
CA ALA A 9 -3.11 -7.21 8.21
C ALA A 9 -2.70 -6.34 7.01
N LEU A 10 -3.34 -5.19 6.83
CA LEU A 10 -3.00 -4.25 5.76
C LEU A 10 -1.61 -3.63 5.97
N ASP A 11 -1.28 -3.25 7.19
CA ASP A 11 0.04 -2.69 7.51
C ASP A 11 1.15 -3.73 7.26
N LEU A 12 0.94 -4.98 7.68
CA LEU A 12 1.88 -6.07 7.41
C LEU A 12 1.98 -6.37 5.90
N PHE A 13 0.87 -6.27 5.20
CA PHE A 13 0.85 -6.49 3.76
C PHE A 13 1.68 -5.44 3.01
N ILE A 14 1.55 -4.16 3.37
CA ILE A 14 2.36 -3.12 2.73
C ILE A 14 3.85 -3.25 3.09
N VAL A 15 4.19 -3.69 4.29
CA VAL A 15 5.56 -4.04 4.66
C VAL A 15 6.09 -5.14 3.74
N PHE A 16 5.31 -6.20 3.54
CA PHE A 16 5.67 -7.29 2.63
C PHE A 16 5.91 -6.80 1.20
N ILE A 17 5.00 -5.97 0.68
CA ILE A 17 5.15 -5.37 -0.66
C ILE A 17 6.43 -4.54 -0.73
N GLY A 18 6.69 -3.72 0.29
CA GLY A 18 7.91 -2.89 0.34
C GLY A 18 9.18 -3.73 0.33
N VAL A 19 9.22 -4.80 1.09
CA VAL A 19 10.36 -5.73 1.10
C VAL A 19 10.57 -6.34 -0.30
N ARG A 20 9.50 -6.72 -0.98
CA ARG A 20 9.59 -7.25 -2.35
C ARG A 20 10.18 -6.24 -3.33
N PHE A 21 9.81 -4.97 -3.23
CA PHE A 21 10.37 -3.91 -4.08
C PHE A 21 11.85 -3.68 -3.84
N VAL A 22 12.33 -3.88 -2.62
CA VAL A 22 13.76 -3.79 -2.29
C VAL A 22 14.53 -5.02 -2.80
N LEU A 23 14.01 -6.22 -2.55
CA LEU A 23 14.72 -7.48 -2.83
C LEU A 23 14.53 -8.00 -4.25
N ALA A 24 13.37 -7.76 -4.85
CA ALA A 24 13.02 -8.28 -6.18
C ALA A 24 12.25 -7.21 -6.98
N PRO A 25 12.89 -6.08 -7.33
CA PRO A 25 12.21 -4.94 -7.94
C PRO A 25 11.57 -5.27 -9.29
N HIS A 26 12.20 -6.09 -10.11
CA HIS A 26 11.65 -6.46 -11.41
C HIS A 26 10.36 -7.25 -11.29
N THR A 27 10.34 -8.28 -10.45
CA THR A 27 9.16 -9.12 -10.21
C THR A 27 8.05 -8.31 -9.54
N ALA A 28 8.40 -7.52 -8.51
CA ALA A 28 7.46 -6.69 -7.79
C ALA A 28 6.81 -5.63 -8.70
N ALA A 29 7.60 -4.92 -9.50
CA ALA A 29 7.09 -3.90 -10.41
C ALA A 29 6.22 -4.49 -11.52
N ALA A 30 6.57 -5.65 -12.05
CA ALA A 30 5.76 -6.33 -13.06
C ALA A 30 4.36 -6.65 -12.53
N GLY A 31 4.26 -7.21 -11.33
CA GLY A 31 2.97 -7.49 -10.69
C GLY A 31 2.19 -6.24 -10.32
N TYR A 32 2.89 -5.13 -10.08
CA TYR A 32 2.31 -3.83 -9.77
C TYR A 32 1.69 -3.14 -11.01
N GLY A 33 2.13 -3.53 -12.20
CA GLY A 33 1.63 -3.00 -13.48
C GLY A 33 2.52 -1.94 -14.13
N VAL A 34 3.71 -1.69 -13.57
CA VAL A 34 4.69 -0.73 -14.12
C VAL A 34 6.05 -1.42 -14.14
N PRO A 35 6.40 -2.14 -15.22
CA PRO A 35 7.65 -2.88 -15.30
C PRO A 35 8.89 -1.97 -15.19
N VAL A 36 9.90 -2.47 -14.52
CA VAL A 36 11.21 -1.82 -14.38
C VAL A 36 12.10 -2.22 -15.54
N ARG A 37 12.79 -1.26 -16.14
CA ARG A 37 13.72 -1.55 -17.25
C ARG A 37 15.10 -1.96 -16.76
N SER A 38 15.81 -1.12 -16.00
CA SER A 38 17.09 -1.44 -15.37
C SER A 38 17.71 -0.20 -14.71
N GLY A 39 18.85 -0.37 -14.03
CA GLY A 39 19.65 0.74 -13.52
C GLY A 39 18.90 1.69 -12.57
N ALA A 40 18.72 2.94 -12.96
CA ALA A 40 18.08 3.96 -12.16
C ALA A 40 16.65 3.57 -11.75
N ASP A 41 15.89 2.88 -12.60
CA ASP A 41 14.55 2.40 -12.27
C ASP A 41 14.58 1.44 -11.08
N THR A 42 15.60 0.60 -10.99
CA THR A 42 15.79 -0.32 -9.87
C THR A 42 15.99 0.44 -8.56
N ALA A 43 16.79 1.52 -8.59
CA ALA A 43 16.99 2.37 -7.43
C ALA A 43 15.69 3.05 -6.98
N TYR A 44 14.88 3.56 -7.91
CA TYR A 44 13.56 4.13 -7.58
C TYR A 44 12.62 3.09 -6.99
N GLN A 45 12.64 1.87 -7.48
CA GLN A 45 11.82 0.79 -6.90
C GLN A 45 12.27 0.44 -5.48
N ALA A 46 13.56 0.45 -5.21
CA ALA A 46 14.07 0.25 -3.85
C ALA A 46 13.65 1.39 -2.92
N VAL A 47 13.70 2.64 -3.38
CA VAL A 47 13.19 3.81 -2.62
C VAL A 47 11.71 3.64 -2.30
N LYS A 48 10.91 3.23 -3.29
CA LYS A 48 9.49 2.93 -3.07
C LYS A 48 9.31 1.84 -2.02
N GLY A 49 10.12 0.79 -2.08
CA GLY A 49 10.08 -0.31 -1.12
C GLY A 49 10.33 0.16 0.31
N VAL A 50 11.35 1.00 0.53
CA VAL A 50 11.64 1.58 1.85
C VAL A 50 10.46 2.41 2.36
N ARG A 51 9.84 3.20 1.48
CA ARG A 51 8.66 4.00 1.85
C ARG A 51 7.48 3.13 2.23
N ASP A 52 7.22 2.06 1.50
CA ASP A 52 6.13 1.13 1.80
C ASP A 52 6.34 0.44 3.14
N VAL A 53 7.56 -0.02 3.42
CA VAL A 53 7.91 -0.59 4.73
C VAL A 53 7.67 0.43 5.84
N SER A 54 8.13 1.66 5.65
CA SER A 54 7.97 2.74 6.63
C SER A 54 6.50 3.06 6.89
N LEU A 55 5.66 3.08 5.84
CA LEU A 55 4.23 3.30 5.98
C LEU A 55 3.56 2.21 6.81
N GLY A 56 3.88 0.95 6.54
CA GLY A 56 3.34 -0.16 7.32
C GLY A 56 3.77 -0.10 8.78
N VAL A 57 5.04 0.19 9.03
CA VAL A 57 5.56 0.36 10.40
C VAL A 57 4.87 1.52 11.10
N MET A 58 4.68 2.66 10.42
CA MET A 58 3.96 3.81 11.00
C MET A 58 2.52 3.45 11.37
N GLY A 59 1.82 2.74 10.50
CA GLY A 59 0.46 2.27 10.80
C GLY A 59 0.42 1.40 12.04
N LEU A 60 1.32 0.42 12.14
CA LEU A 60 1.41 -0.46 13.31
C LEU A 60 1.72 0.32 14.59
N LEU A 61 2.64 1.28 14.54
CA LEU A 61 2.98 2.11 15.70
C LEU A 61 1.80 2.97 16.15
N LEU A 62 1.07 3.56 15.22
CA LEU A 62 -0.11 4.36 15.55
C LEU A 62 -1.19 3.50 16.22
N LEU A 63 -1.45 2.31 15.70
CA LEU A 63 -2.42 1.39 16.31
C LEU A 63 -1.97 0.95 17.70
N ALA A 64 -0.69 0.66 17.89
CA ALA A 64 -0.17 0.14 19.16
C ALA A 64 -0.08 1.19 20.27
N PHE A 65 0.30 2.42 19.93
CA PHE A 65 0.67 3.43 20.92
C PHE A 65 -0.26 4.63 20.97
N VAL A 66 -1.02 4.91 19.93
CA VAL A 66 -1.93 6.07 19.87
C VAL A 66 -3.39 5.64 19.90
N GLY A 67 -3.75 4.62 19.16
CA GLY A 67 -5.08 4.03 19.19
C GLY A 67 -5.79 4.01 17.86
N ALA A 68 -7.04 3.55 17.91
CA ALA A 68 -7.84 3.28 16.71
C ALA A 68 -8.13 4.54 15.88
N GLU A 69 -8.40 5.66 16.52
CA GLU A 69 -8.71 6.91 15.80
C GLU A 69 -7.53 7.39 14.97
N ALA A 70 -6.31 7.36 15.54
CA ALA A 70 -5.11 7.72 14.79
C ALA A 70 -4.87 6.75 13.63
N GLY A 71 -5.08 5.46 13.85
CA GLY A 71 -5.02 4.45 12.79
C GLY A 71 -6.05 4.71 11.69
N ALA A 72 -7.27 5.13 12.05
CA ALA A 72 -8.32 5.45 11.09
C ALA A 72 -7.94 6.64 10.19
N TRP A 73 -7.44 7.71 10.76
CA TRP A 73 -6.96 8.87 9.99
C TRP A 73 -5.79 8.50 9.09
N PHE A 74 -4.88 7.67 9.59
CA PHE A 74 -3.77 7.15 8.80
C PHE A 74 -4.27 6.34 7.61
N MET A 75 -5.20 5.41 7.81
CA MET A 75 -5.76 4.59 6.73
C MET A 75 -6.51 5.45 5.70
N LEU A 76 -7.28 6.44 6.17
CA LEU A 76 -8.00 7.34 5.27
C LEU A 76 -7.03 8.10 4.34
N ALA A 77 -5.96 8.65 4.90
CA ALA A 77 -4.94 9.33 4.12
C ALA A 77 -4.17 8.36 3.21
N ALA A 78 -3.84 7.18 3.72
CA ALA A 78 -3.10 6.16 2.97
C ALA A 78 -3.87 5.62 1.76
N ALA A 79 -5.21 5.69 1.75
CA ALA A 79 -6.01 5.29 0.61
C ALA A 79 -5.73 6.12 -0.66
N LEU A 80 -5.16 7.32 -0.52
CA LEU A 80 -4.71 8.12 -1.67
C LEU A 80 -3.62 7.41 -2.47
N ILE A 81 -2.80 6.58 -1.84
CA ILE A 81 -1.69 5.90 -2.49
C ILE A 81 -2.20 4.90 -3.55
N PRO A 82 -3.02 3.90 -3.21
CA PRO A 82 -3.52 2.98 -4.22
C PRO A 82 -4.44 3.65 -5.25
N LEU A 83 -5.14 4.74 -4.90
CA LEU A 83 -5.90 5.50 -5.88
C LEU A 83 -4.98 6.20 -6.88
N GLY A 84 -3.90 6.79 -6.42
CA GLY A 84 -2.87 7.37 -7.28
C GLY A 84 -2.18 6.32 -8.13
N ASP A 85 -1.86 5.18 -7.56
CA ASP A 85 -1.26 4.05 -8.27
C ASP A 85 -2.15 3.55 -9.40
N MET A 86 -3.46 3.45 -9.16
CA MET A 86 -4.44 3.09 -10.20
C MET A 86 -4.34 4.03 -11.41
N VAL A 87 -4.32 5.34 -11.16
CA VAL A 87 -4.24 6.34 -12.22
C VAL A 87 -2.92 6.22 -12.97
N ILE A 88 -1.81 6.05 -12.25
CA ILE A 88 -0.48 5.94 -12.85
C ILE A 88 -0.38 4.68 -13.72
N VAL A 89 -0.88 3.55 -13.25
CA VAL A 89 -0.89 2.30 -14.02
C VAL A 89 -1.68 2.48 -15.32
N LEU A 90 -2.87 3.10 -15.27
CA LEU A 90 -3.68 3.36 -16.44
C LEU A 90 -2.99 4.29 -17.44
N ARG A 91 -2.29 5.33 -16.96
CA ARG A 91 -1.61 6.31 -17.81
C ARG A 91 -0.34 5.77 -18.46
N HIS A 92 0.28 4.75 -17.89
CA HIS A 92 1.54 4.18 -18.36
C HIS A 92 1.36 2.82 -19.04
N GLY A 93 0.17 2.56 -19.59
CA GLY A 93 -0.09 1.38 -20.39
C GLY A 93 -0.30 0.08 -19.61
N GLY A 94 -0.49 0.16 -18.31
CA GLY A 94 -0.87 -0.99 -17.50
C GLY A 94 -2.30 -1.44 -17.79
N THR A 95 -2.62 -2.69 -17.43
CA THR A 95 -3.93 -3.25 -17.70
C THR A 95 -5.01 -2.70 -16.78
N ARG A 96 -6.26 -2.68 -17.25
CA ARG A 96 -7.41 -2.36 -16.40
C ARG A 96 -7.58 -3.39 -15.27
N ALA A 97 -7.27 -4.66 -15.55
CA ALA A 97 -7.34 -5.71 -14.54
C ALA A 97 -6.43 -5.41 -13.34
N VAL A 98 -5.19 -4.96 -13.56
CA VAL A 98 -4.27 -4.56 -12.48
C VAL A 98 -4.73 -3.26 -11.83
N ALA A 99 -5.09 -2.23 -12.61
CA ALA A 99 -5.51 -0.94 -12.06
C ALA A 99 -6.72 -1.07 -11.14
N PHE A 100 -7.74 -1.79 -11.55
CA PHE A 100 -8.97 -1.95 -10.77
C PHE A 100 -8.93 -3.14 -9.82
N GLY A 101 -8.38 -4.28 -10.26
CA GLY A 101 -8.35 -5.51 -9.45
C GLY A 101 -7.30 -5.49 -8.35
N VAL A 102 -6.23 -4.74 -8.50
CA VAL A 102 -5.16 -4.61 -7.48
C VAL A 102 -5.26 -3.27 -6.76
N HIS A 103 -5.11 -2.17 -7.48
CA HIS A 103 -4.95 -0.85 -6.84
C HIS A 103 -6.28 -0.27 -6.35
N PHE A 104 -7.31 -0.28 -7.17
CA PHE A 104 -8.63 0.20 -6.73
C PHE A 104 -9.21 -0.68 -5.62
N ALA A 105 -9.09 -2.01 -5.76
CA ALA A 105 -9.56 -2.94 -4.73
C ALA A 105 -8.83 -2.71 -3.40
N THR A 106 -7.52 -2.46 -3.43
CA THR A 106 -6.74 -2.11 -2.24
C THR A 106 -7.25 -0.83 -1.61
N ALA A 107 -7.52 0.21 -2.41
CA ALA A 107 -8.08 1.46 -1.91
C ALA A 107 -9.42 1.25 -1.18
N VAL A 108 -10.31 0.44 -1.74
CA VAL A 108 -11.60 0.12 -1.11
C VAL A 108 -11.40 -0.57 0.23
N ILE A 109 -10.52 -1.55 0.30
CA ILE A 109 -10.24 -2.29 1.54
C ILE A 109 -9.63 -1.36 2.60
N VAL A 110 -8.73 -0.48 2.21
CA VAL A 110 -8.11 0.49 3.13
C VAL A 110 -9.16 1.47 3.66
N LEU A 111 -10.08 1.95 2.81
CA LEU A 111 -11.19 2.81 3.23
C LEU A 111 -12.14 2.09 4.19
N ILE A 112 -12.45 0.82 3.94
CA ILE A 112 -13.25 0.00 4.86
C ILE A 112 -12.53 -0.11 6.21
N SER A 113 -11.22 -0.33 6.21
CA SER A 113 -10.43 -0.38 7.43
C SER A 113 -10.52 0.93 8.22
N ALA A 114 -10.42 2.08 7.53
CA ALA A 114 -10.57 3.39 8.17
C ALA A 114 -11.94 3.54 8.84
N VAL A 115 -13.01 3.19 8.13
CA VAL A 115 -14.38 3.27 8.69
C VAL A 115 -14.51 2.37 9.92
N LEU A 116 -14.05 1.14 9.84
CA LEU A 116 -14.12 0.20 10.97
C LEU A 116 -13.35 0.72 12.20
N LEU A 117 -12.19 1.33 11.99
CA LEU A 117 -11.42 1.91 13.09
C LEU A 117 -12.11 3.13 13.70
N PHE A 118 -12.80 3.95 12.91
CA PHE A 118 -13.59 5.06 13.45
C PHE A 118 -14.79 4.60 14.29
N LEU A 119 -15.28 3.40 14.05
CA LEU A 119 -16.44 2.85 14.76
C LEU A 119 -16.07 2.13 16.07
N VAL A 120 -14.81 1.95 16.36
CA VAL A 120 -14.34 1.24 17.58
C VAL A 120 -14.36 2.12 18.85
#